data_8023cfdc71fc6d4fb784fa0933cfb33a
#
_entry.id   8023cfdc71fc6d4fb784fa0933cfb33a
#
_cell.length_a   1.000
_cell.length_b   1.000
_cell.length_c   1.000
_cell.angle_alpha   90.00
_cell.angle_beta   90.00
_cell.angle_gamma   90.00
#
_symmetry.space_group_name_H-M   'P 1'
#
loop_
_entity.id
_entity.type
_entity.pdbx_description
1 polymer ?
#
loop_
_entity_poly.entity_id
_entity_poly.type
_entity_poly.pdbx_seq_one_letter_code
_entity_poly.pdbx_strand_id
1 'polypeptide(L)'
;QHERFYLPEMKHPFSTRRDFLQKASLGFGNLALASLYGKPIIPHFRPPAKNVIFLFMDGGVSQVDSFDYKPMLAKYHGKDPRKTIGKIEATQFGNVGKVMKSPWAFKQRGKCGAWISELFPHMAELADELAIIRSMTANFPEHATACYYLHSGLGLQGRPSMGAWASYGLGSENENLPGYVVLNGGQIPAGGLDNFSNGFLPATYRGNLLNVIGTPLANVKPNEKFGRAQEIKRRLAQKLNQDTAEGIDALESAIANHELAARMQLAIPEVMSL
;
A
#
# COMPACT_ATOMS: atom_id res chain seq x y z
N GLN A 1 -27.95 -24.21 44.89
CA GLN A 1 -26.81 -23.28 44.73
C GLN A 1 -26.55 -23.13 43.24
N HIS A 2 -27.06 -22.02 42.67
CA HIS A 2 -26.80 -21.64 41.26
C HIS A 2 -25.62 -20.68 41.26
N GLU A 3 -24.45 -21.13 40.86
CA GLU A 3 -23.33 -20.23 40.52
C GLU A 3 -23.65 -19.51 39.22
N ARG A 4 -23.85 -18.20 39.30
CA ARG A 4 -23.90 -17.30 38.14
C ARG A 4 -22.47 -17.08 37.64
N PHE A 5 -22.17 -17.64 36.50
CA PHE A 5 -20.97 -17.25 35.73
C PHE A 5 -21.09 -15.77 35.31
N TYR A 6 -20.31 -14.92 35.95
CA TYR A 6 -20.06 -13.57 35.49
C TYR A 6 -19.13 -13.63 34.27
N LEU A 7 -19.69 -13.39 33.09
CA LEU A 7 -18.90 -13.05 31.91
C LEU A 7 -18.35 -11.61 32.14
N PRO A 8 -17.03 -11.38 31.98
CA PRO A 8 -16.51 -10.03 32.05
C PRO A 8 -17.10 -9.21 30.90
N GLU A 9 -17.72 -8.08 31.22
CA GLU A 9 -18.14 -7.07 30.23
C GLU A 9 -16.92 -6.72 29.37
N MET A 10 -16.94 -7.14 28.12
CA MET A 10 -16.02 -6.61 27.11
C MET A 10 -16.41 -5.14 26.89
N LYS A 11 -15.71 -4.25 27.56
CA LYS A 11 -15.74 -2.82 27.25
C LYS A 11 -15.21 -2.65 25.84
N HIS A 12 -16.11 -2.55 24.88
CA HIS A 12 -15.77 -2.13 23.52
C HIS A 12 -15.29 -0.69 23.58
N PRO A 13 -14.03 -0.39 23.30
CA PRO A 13 -13.55 0.97 23.28
C PRO A 13 -13.91 1.61 21.92
N PHE A 14 -15.20 1.78 21.62
CA PHE A 14 -15.62 2.72 20.59
C PHE A 14 -15.66 4.10 21.22
N SER A 15 -14.49 4.71 21.32
CA SER A 15 -14.43 6.01 21.92
C SER A 15 -14.89 7.04 20.95
N THR A 16 -14.44 7.52 19.95
CA THR A 16 -15.00 8.63 19.17
C THR A 16 -14.86 8.38 17.66
N ARG A 17 -15.62 9.16 16.84
CA ARG A 17 -15.40 9.19 15.37
C ARG A 17 -13.95 9.52 15.04
N ARG A 18 -13.28 10.28 15.88
CA ARG A 18 -11.87 10.63 15.74
C ARG A 18 -10.96 9.43 15.96
N ASP A 19 -11.21 8.61 16.98
CA ASP A 19 -10.41 7.41 17.25
C ASP A 19 -10.64 6.34 16.19
N PHE A 20 -11.84 6.28 15.62
CA PHE A 20 -12.12 5.43 14.46
C PHE A 20 -11.30 5.85 13.25
N LEU A 21 -11.28 7.13 12.91
CA LEU A 21 -10.49 7.67 11.81
C LEU A 21 -8.97 7.49 12.04
N GLN A 22 -8.51 7.66 13.27
CA GLN A 22 -7.12 7.44 13.64
C GLN A 22 -6.67 5.99 13.47
N LYS A 23 -7.53 5.03 13.81
CA LYS A 23 -7.24 3.60 13.69
C LYS A 23 -7.48 3.05 12.28
N ALA A 24 -8.35 3.69 11.50
CA ALA A 24 -8.70 3.26 10.14
C ALA A 24 -7.65 3.63 9.07
N SER A 25 -6.67 4.46 9.42
CA SER A 25 -5.60 4.86 8.51
C SER A 25 -4.26 4.37 9.05
N LEU A 26 -3.44 3.76 8.22
CA LEU A 26 -2.08 3.28 8.53
C LEU A 26 -1.08 4.43 8.85
N GLY A 27 -1.45 5.37 9.70
CA GLY A 27 -0.62 6.51 10.06
C GLY A 27 -0.57 7.64 9.01
N PHE A 28 -0.52 7.33 7.72
CA PHE A 28 -0.51 8.31 6.63
C PHE A 28 -1.82 9.09 6.52
N GLY A 29 -2.97 8.43 6.71
CA GLY A 29 -4.26 9.12 6.73
C GLY A 29 -4.40 10.08 7.90
N ASN A 30 -3.73 9.85 9.03
CA ASN A 30 -3.70 10.79 10.15
C ASN A 30 -2.91 12.05 9.81
N LEU A 31 -1.80 11.95 9.08
CA LEU A 31 -1.05 13.10 8.60
C LEU A 31 -1.88 13.93 7.63
N ALA A 32 -2.58 13.26 6.70
CA ALA A 32 -3.48 13.91 5.76
C ALA A 32 -4.65 14.61 6.46
N LEU A 33 -5.31 13.93 7.41
CA LEU A 33 -6.40 14.51 8.19
C LEU A 33 -5.95 15.70 9.05
N ALA A 34 -4.77 15.63 9.62
CA ALA A 34 -4.25 16.71 10.45
C ALA A 34 -3.98 17.99 9.65
N SER A 35 -3.55 17.86 8.40
CA SER A 35 -3.38 19.02 7.51
C SER A 35 -4.71 19.71 7.20
N LEU A 36 -5.80 18.96 7.09
CA LEU A 36 -7.16 19.48 6.85
C LEU A 36 -7.74 20.20 8.07
N TYR A 37 -7.34 19.83 9.30
CA TYR A 37 -7.83 20.48 10.52
C TYR A 37 -7.03 21.73 10.92
N GLY A 38 -6.09 22.17 10.10
CA GLY A 38 -5.34 23.42 10.31
C GLY A 38 -4.46 23.46 11.54
N LYS A 39 -4.32 22.35 12.27
CA LYS A 39 -3.36 22.24 13.37
C LYS A 39 -2.15 21.45 12.87
N PRO A 40 -0.98 22.07 12.73
CA PRO A 40 0.20 21.33 12.35
C PRO A 40 0.45 20.23 13.39
N ILE A 41 0.47 18.97 12.95
CA ILE A 41 1.07 17.91 13.76
C ILE A 41 2.56 18.20 13.76
N ILE A 42 3.05 18.69 14.89
CA ILE A 42 4.50 18.84 15.07
C ILE A 42 5.03 17.42 15.28
N PRO A 43 5.76 16.85 14.32
CA PRO A 43 6.35 15.53 14.49
C PRO A 43 7.40 15.60 15.61
N HIS A 44 7.57 14.52 16.35
CA HIS A 44 8.61 14.43 17.39
C HIS A 44 10.02 14.65 16.82
N PHE A 45 10.21 14.34 15.54
CA PHE A 45 11.45 14.58 14.80
C PHE A 45 11.11 15.24 13.46
N ARG A 46 11.99 16.11 12.97
CA ARG A 46 11.84 16.68 11.64
C ARG A 46 11.94 15.55 10.60
N PRO A 47 10.90 15.28 9.81
CA PRO A 47 10.94 14.21 8.82
C PRO A 47 11.92 14.57 7.69
N PRO A 48 12.96 13.78 7.47
CA PRO A 48 13.90 14.02 6.36
C PRO A 48 13.34 13.52 5.02
N ALA A 49 12.41 12.57 5.06
CA ALA A 49 11.85 11.95 3.86
C ALA A 49 10.79 12.85 3.20
N LYS A 50 10.94 13.07 1.90
CA LYS A 50 9.99 13.81 1.06
C LYS A 50 9.14 12.88 0.20
N ASN A 51 9.65 11.71 -0.15
CA ASN A 51 9.01 10.73 -0.99
C ASN A 51 8.95 9.39 -0.28
N VAL A 52 7.92 8.59 -0.59
CA VAL A 52 7.77 7.23 -0.08
C VAL A 52 7.71 6.28 -1.26
N ILE A 53 8.57 5.26 -1.25
CA ILE A 53 8.53 4.14 -2.18
C ILE A 53 8.08 2.91 -1.40
N PHE A 54 6.93 2.35 -1.76
CA PHE A 54 6.39 1.15 -1.16
C PHE A 54 6.69 -0.05 -2.06
N LEU A 55 7.67 -0.87 -1.68
CA LEU A 55 8.06 -2.08 -2.41
C LEU A 55 7.19 -3.25 -1.93
N PHE A 56 6.07 -3.45 -2.62
CA PHE A 56 5.14 -4.51 -2.30
C PHE A 56 5.54 -5.82 -2.97
N MET A 57 5.58 -6.90 -2.18
CA MET A 57 5.79 -8.26 -2.68
C MET A 57 4.48 -9.04 -2.53
N ASP A 58 3.83 -9.31 -3.66
CA ASP A 58 2.58 -10.07 -3.69
C ASP A 58 2.79 -11.50 -3.18
N GLY A 59 1.87 -11.98 -2.35
CA GLY A 59 1.96 -13.33 -1.78
C GLY A 59 2.92 -13.48 -0.61
N GLY A 60 3.49 -12.43 -0.11
CA GLY A 60 4.33 -12.48 1.08
C GLY A 60 5.65 -11.88 0.79
N VAL A 61 6.65 -11.87 1.64
CA VAL A 61 7.76 -12.81 1.73
C VAL A 61 7.58 -13.66 2.99
N SER A 62 8.00 -14.94 2.98
CA SER A 62 8.00 -15.76 4.19
C SER A 62 8.95 -15.16 5.22
N GLN A 63 8.43 -14.63 6.33
CA GLN A 63 9.25 -13.99 7.35
C GLN A 63 10.29 -14.93 7.96
N VAL A 64 9.93 -16.22 8.15
CA VAL A 64 10.81 -17.23 8.74
C VAL A 64 11.91 -17.73 7.79
N ASP A 65 11.80 -17.40 6.50
CA ASP A 65 12.79 -17.72 5.49
C ASP A 65 13.60 -16.48 5.05
N SER A 66 13.29 -15.30 5.58
CA SER A 66 13.92 -14.03 5.16
C SER A 66 14.61 -13.27 6.29
N PHE A 67 13.85 -12.64 7.20
CA PHE A 67 14.39 -11.69 8.19
C PHE A 67 14.11 -12.09 9.64
N ASP A 68 13.34 -13.15 9.88
CA ASP A 68 12.96 -13.59 11.22
C ASP A 68 13.46 -15.02 11.52
N TYR A 69 14.75 -15.12 11.80
CA TYR A 69 15.40 -16.41 12.11
C TYR A 69 14.79 -17.10 13.32
N LYS A 70 14.29 -18.31 13.15
CA LYS A 70 13.65 -19.14 14.19
C LYS A 70 14.40 -20.46 14.37
N PRO A 71 15.43 -20.53 15.25
CA PRO A 71 16.21 -21.75 15.46
C PRO A 71 15.36 -22.92 15.96
N MET A 72 14.25 -22.65 16.64
CA MET A 72 13.34 -23.70 17.12
C MET A 72 12.65 -24.47 15.99
N LEU A 73 12.51 -23.87 14.79
CA LEU A 73 12.00 -24.60 13.62
C LEU A 73 12.96 -25.72 13.19
N ALA A 74 14.27 -25.51 13.32
CA ALA A 74 15.26 -26.56 13.07
C ALA A 74 15.16 -27.69 14.12
N LYS A 75 14.99 -27.35 15.40
CA LYS A 75 14.85 -28.31 16.50
C LYS A 75 13.61 -29.18 16.36
N TYR A 76 12.50 -28.62 15.85
CA TYR A 76 11.23 -29.33 15.72
C TYR A 76 10.92 -29.79 14.29
N HIS A 77 11.87 -29.68 13.38
CA HIS A 77 11.70 -30.09 11.99
C HIS A 77 11.17 -31.52 11.88
N GLY A 78 10.13 -31.73 11.06
CA GLY A 78 9.49 -33.04 10.86
C GLY A 78 8.52 -33.48 11.95
N LYS A 79 8.39 -32.74 13.06
CA LYS A 79 7.46 -33.07 14.18
C LYS A 79 6.08 -32.44 13.94
N ASP A 80 5.07 -32.99 14.61
CA ASP A 80 3.72 -32.43 14.64
C ASP A 80 3.71 -31.08 15.40
N PRO A 81 3.31 -29.98 14.76
CA PRO A 81 3.32 -28.67 15.41
C PRO A 81 2.36 -28.57 16.59
N ARG A 82 1.23 -29.32 16.59
CA ARG A 82 0.29 -29.34 17.72
C ARG A 82 0.92 -29.89 19.01
N LYS A 83 1.92 -30.79 18.87
CA LYS A 83 2.66 -31.38 20.02
C LYS A 83 3.85 -30.54 20.44
N THR A 84 4.34 -29.62 19.59
CA THR A 84 5.59 -28.91 19.82
C THR A 84 5.41 -27.41 20.05
N ILE A 85 4.42 -26.79 19.37
CA ILE A 85 4.13 -25.36 19.43
C ILE A 85 2.87 -25.09 20.26
N GLY A 86 1.98 -26.09 20.37
CA GLY A 86 0.71 -25.99 21.08
C GLY A 86 -0.46 -25.65 20.15
N LYS A 87 -1.37 -24.78 20.62
CA LYS A 87 -2.57 -24.41 19.86
C LYS A 87 -2.15 -23.68 18.58
N ILE A 88 -2.61 -24.18 17.44
CA ILE A 88 -2.42 -23.55 16.14
C ILE A 88 -3.75 -22.89 15.78
N GLU A 89 -3.69 -21.63 15.41
CA GLU A 89 -4.85 -20.91 14.93
C GLU A 89 -5.28 -21.44 13.56
N ALA A 90 -6.59 -21.39 13.31
CA ALA A 90 -7.15 -21.79 12.03
C ALA A 90 -6.61 -20.88 10.92
N THR A 91 -6.16 -21.50 9.84
CA THR A 91 -5.78 -20.82 8.59
C THR A 91 -6.81 -21.14 7.51
N GLN A 92 -6.60 -20.64 6.31
CA GLN A 92 -7.43 -20.96 5.14
C GLN A 92 -7.53 -22.47 4.88
N PHE A 93 -6.50 -23.22 5.24
CA PHE A 93 -6.46 -24.68 5.08
C PHE A 93 -6.54 -25.39 6.42
N GLY A 94 -7.48 -26.34 6.57
CA GLY A 94 -7.67 -27.10 7.82
C GLY A 94 -6.54 -28.10 8.14
N ASN A 95 -5.73 -28.47 7.16
CA ASN A 95 -4.62 -29.39 7.34
C ASN A 95 -3.32 -28.63 7.56
N VAL A 96 -2.76 -28.81 8.77
CA VAL A 96 -1.43 -28.30 9.12
C VAL A 96 -0.44 -29.45 8.99
N GLY A 97 0.57 -29.29 8.16
CA GLY A 97 1.64 -30.27 7.96
C GLY A 97 2.58 -30.36 9.16
N LYS A 98 3.75 -30.95 8.96
CA LYS A 98 4.82 -31.02 9.97
C LYS A 98 5.58 -29.69 10.02
N VAL A 99 6.22 -29.40 11.16
CA VAL A 99 7.12 -28.25 11.28
C VAL A 99 8.24 -28.37 10.25
N MET A 100 8.46 -27.31 9.50
CA MET A 100 9.50 -27.19 8.49
C MET A 100 10.54 -26.15 8.93
N LYS A 101 11.81 -26.53 8.98
CA LYS A 101 12.90 -25.56 9.12
C LYS A 101 13.05 -24.79 7.81
N SER A 102 13.55 -23.58 7.89
CA SER A 102 13.97 -22.85 6.67
C SER A 102 15.02 -23.67 5.91
N PRO A 103 14.88 -23.85 4.59
CA PRO A 103 15.92 -24.46 3.76
C PRO A 103 17.12 -23.53 3.54
N TRP A 104 16.98 -22.25 3.85
CA TRP A 104 17.96 -21.19 3.59
C TRP A 104 18.86 -20.96 4.79
N ALA A 105 20.12 -20.63 4.53
CA ALA A 105 21.08 -20.31 5.57
C ALA A 105 20.88 -18.85 6.05
N PHE A 106 21.00 -18.66 7.37
CA PHE A 106 20.94 -17.34 7.99
C PHE A 106 22.31 -16.95 8.54
N LYS A 107 22.67 -15.68 8.41
CA LYS A 107 23.86 -15.08 9.01
C LYS A 107 23.51 -13.74 9.64
N GLN A 108 24.24 -13.40 10.70
CA GLN A 108 24.21 -12.04 11.23
C GLN A 108 24.92 -11.09 10.26
N ARG A 109 24.30 -9.95 9.99
CA ARG A 109 24.74 -8.96 9.02
C ARG A 109 24.82 -7.59 9.67
N GLY A 110 25.69 -6.75 9.09
CA GLY A 110 25.93 -5.40 9.59
C GLY A 110 26.51 -5.35 11.01
N LYS A 111 26.73 -4.15 11.51
CA LYS A 111 27.11 -3.88 12.90
C LYS A 111 25.93 -4.13 13.87
N CYS A 112 24.69 -3.96 13.37
CA CYS A 112 23.48 -4.21 14.13
C CYS A 112 23.25 -5.70 14.43
N GLY A 113 23.96 -6.61 13.74
CA GLY A 113 23.84 -8.06 13.95
C GLY A 113 22.50 -8.64 13.51
N ALA A 114 21.79 -8.01 12.57
CA ALA A 114 20.50 -8.49 12.08
C ALA A 114 20.64 -9.85 11.39
N TRP A 115 19.77 -10.79 11.76
CA TRP A 115 19.68 -12.08 11.07
C TRP A 115 18.96 -11.93 9.73
N ILE A 116 19.69 -12.20 8.64
CA ILE A 116 19.18 -12.12 7.28
C ILE A 116 19.57 -13.41 6.53
N SER A 117 18.60 -13.94 5.80
CA SER A 117 18.74 -15.14 5.00
C SER A 117 19.54 -14.86 3.73
N GLU A 118 20.17 -15.89 3.19
CA GLU A 118 20.88 -15.84 1.90
C GLU A 118 19.98 -15.57 0.69
N LEU A 119 18.64 -15.61 0.86
CA LEU A 119 17.68 -15.20 -0.18
C LEU A 119 17.78 -13.71 -0.53
N PHE A 120 18.28 -12.88 0.38
CA PHE A 120 18.32 -11.43 0.24
C PHE A 120 19.77 -10.89 0.36
N PRO A 121 20.69 -11.29 -0.54
CA PRO A 121 22.10 -10.93 -0.42
C PRO A 121 22.34 -9.42 -0.47
N HIS A 122 21.66 -8.70 -1.38
CA HIS A 122 21.81 -7.25 -1.51
C HIS A 122 21.21 -6.48 -0.33
N MET A 123 20.07 -6.94 0.21
CA MET A 123 19.53 -6.33 1.43
C MET A 123 20.40 -6.62 2.66
N ALA A 124 21.11 -7.74 2.66
CA ALA A 124 22.05 -8.08 3.72
C ALA A 124 23.26 -7.11 3.78
N GLU A 125 23.62 -6.50 2.66
CA GLU A 125 24.66 -5.45 2.59
C GLU A 125 24.20 -4.13 3.22
N LEU A 126 22.89 -3.89 3.24
CA LEU A 126 22.22 -2.71 3.79
C LEU A 126 21.67 -2.94 5.21
N ALA A 127 22.11 -4.00 5.90
CA ALA A 127 21.54 -4.41 7.18
C ALA A 127 21.48 -3.30 8.23
N ASP A 128 22.49 -2.44 8.29
CA ASP A 128 22.56 -1.33 9.26
C ASP A 128 21.60 -0.18 8.93
N GLU A 129 21.06 -0.15 7.71
CA GLU A 129 20.13 0.86 7.22
C GLU A 129 18.65 0.39 7.32
N LEU A 130 18.43 -0.87 7.73
CA LEU A 130 17.11 -1.48 7.78
C LEU A 130 16.50 -1.43 9.17
N ALA A 131 15.27 -0.99 9.27
CA ALA A 131 14.40 -1.19 10.42
C ALA A 131 13.49 -2.40 10.19
N ILE A 132 13.79 -3.54 10.82
CA ILE A 132 13.03 -4.79 10.65
C ILE A 132 11.99 -4.92 11.74
N ILE A 133 10.71 -4.84 11.39
CA ILE A 133 9.58 -4.97 12.30
C ILE A 133 9.05 -6.40 12.28
N ARG A 134 9.50 -7.25 13.21
CA ARG A 134 9.13 -8.68 13.28
C ARG A 134 7.85 -8.95 14.05
N SER A 135 7.29 -7.95 14.71
CA SER A 135 6.08 -8.08 15.55
C SER A 135 4.78 -7.69 14.84
N MET A 136 4.83 -7.38 13.54
CA MET A 136 3.60 -7.09 12.79
C MET A 136 2.74 -8.32 12.63
N THR A 137 1.44 -8.14 12.83
CA THR A 137 0.42 -9.20 12.68
C THR A 137 -0.74 -8.69 11.85
N ALA A 138 -1.45 -9.59 11.20
CA ALA A 138 -2.68 -9.32 10.47
C ALA A 138 -3.74 -10.38 10.79
N ASN A 139 -5.01 -9.99 10.75
CA ASN A 139 -6.13 -10.88 11.05
C ASN A 139 -6.71 -11.58 9.80
N PHE A 140 -6.10 -11.37 8.64
CA PHE A 140 -6.59 -11.85 7.36
C PHE A 140 -5.60 -12.85 6.76
N PRO A 141 -5.92 -14.16 6.78
CA PRO A 141 -5.01 -15.21 6.28
C PRO A 141 -5.09 -15.41 4.76
N GLU A 142 -6.06 -14.79 4.07
CA GLU A 142 -6.28 -14.92 2.64
C GLU A 142 -5.60 -13.74 1.90
N HIS A 143 -5.02 -14.01 0.72
CA HIS A 143 -4.19 -13.05 -0.01
C HIS A 143 -4.91 -11.74 -0.37
N ALA A 144 -6.13 -11.79 -0.92
CA ALA A 144 -6.83 -10.58 -1.36
C ALA A 144 -7.21 -9.69 -0.17
N THR A 145 -7.78 -10.28 0.89
CA THR A 145 -8.13 -9.55 2.11
C THR A 145 -6.90 -9.01 2.84
N ALA A 146 -5.80 -9.77 2.85
CA ALA A 146 -4.52 -9.33 3.41
C ALA A 146 -3.92 -8.17 2.60
N CYS A 147 -3.99 -8.21 1.27
CA CYS A 147 -3.56 -7.12 0.41
C CYS A 147 -4.37 -5.85 0.65
N TYR A 148 -5.71 -5.94 0.72
CA TYR A 148 -6.54 -4.78 1.09
C TYR A 148 -6.17 -4.23 2.46
N TYR A 149 -5.97 -5.11 3.44
CA TYR A 149 -5.58 -4.70 4.78
C TYR A 149 -4.26 -3.95 4.79
N LEU A 150 -3.26 -4.45 4.07
CA LEU A 150 -1.94 -3.82 3.97
C LEU A 150 -2.01 -2.45 3.29
N HIS A 151 -2.83 -2.31 2.22
CA HIS A 151 -2.90 -1.07 1.45
C HIS A 151 -3.85 -0.02 2.02
N SER A 152 -4.90 -0.44 2.74
CA SER A 152 -5.96 0.48 3.19
C SER A 152 -6.26 0.44 4.70
N GLY A 153 -5.68 -0.51 5.45
CA GLY A 153 -5.98 -0.73 6.87
C GLY A 153 -7.29 -1.49 7.12
N LEU A 154 -7.98 -1.96 6.08
CA LEU A 154 -9.19 -2.78 6.19
C LEU A 154 -9.14 -3.92 5.19
N GLY A 155 -9.49 -5.15 5.61
CA GLY A 155 -9.51 -6.33 4.75
C GLY A 155 -10.68 -6.40 3.76
N LEU A 156 -11.29 -5.28 3.42
CA LEU A 156 -12.42 -5.16 2.50
C LEU A 156 -12.19 -4.02 1.52
N GLN A 157 -12.79 -4.12 0.33
CA GLN A 157 -12.80 -3.06 -0.68
C GLN A 157 -13.52 -1.79 -0.20
N GLY A 158 -13.30 -0.68 -0.89
CA GLY A 158 -14.04 0.58 -0.71
C GLY A 158 -13.37 1.59 0.23
N ARG A 159 -12.20 1.28 0.78
CA ARG A 159 -11.40 2.24 1.54
C ARG A 159 -10.29 2.85 0.68
N PRO A 160 -9.94 4.13 0.91
CA PRO A 160 -8.81 4.72 0.25
C PRO A 160 -7.51 4.00 0.62
N SER A 161 -6.70 3.75 -0.38
CA SER A 161 -5.36 3.21 -0.18
C SER A 161 -4.44 4.24 0.46
N MET A 162 -3.34 3.77 1.03
CA MET A 162 -2.30 4.60 1.64
C MET A 162 -1.82 5.72 0.70
N GLY A 163 -1.57 5.40 -0.58
CA GLY A 163 -1.15 6.39 -1.57
C GLY A 163 -2.25 7.41 -1.91
N ALA A 164 -3.52 6.99 -1.93
CA ALA A 164 -4.66 7.89 -2.11
C ALA A 164 -4.76 8.89 -0.95
N TRP A 165 -4.61 8.42 0.30
CA TRP A 165 -4.58 9.28 1.47
C TRP A 165 -3.41 10.26 1.46
N ALA A 166 -2.20 9.78 1.10
CA ALA A 166 -1.02 10.63 1.01
C ALA A 166 -1.21 11.74 -0.02
N SER A 167 -1.70 11.40 -1.22
CA SER A 167 -1.96 12.37 -2.28
C SER A 167 -3.06 13.37 -1.91
N TYR A 168 -4.13 12.90 -1.24
CA TYR A 168 -5.22 13.76 -0.80
C TYR A 168 -4.77 14.77 0.26
N GLY A 169 -3.99 14.33 1.26
CA GLY A 169 -3.63 15.17 2.39
C GLY A 169 -2.38 16.03 2.19
N LEU A 170 -1.42 15.55 1.40
CA LEU A 170 -0.13 16.21 1.19
C LEU A 170 -0.01 16.87 -0.20
N GLY A 171 -0.87 16.48 -1.14
CA GLY A 171 -0.77 16.92 -2.53
C GLY A 171 0.39 16.29 -3.28
N SER A 172 0.79 16.96 -4.37
CA SER A 172 1.96 16.61 -5.19
C SER A 172 2.74 17.87 -5.54
N GLU A 173 4.07 17.82 -5.43
CA GLU A 173 4.94 18.90 -5.88
C GLU A 173 5.02 18.96 -7.43
N ASN A 174 4.68 17.86 -8.12
CA ASN A 174 4.73 17.76 -9.56
C ASN A 174 3.32 17.90 -10.16
N GLU A 175 3.13 18.92 -10.98
CA GLU A 175 1.85 19.19 -11.66
C GLU A 175 1.63 18.33 -12.91
N ASN A 176 2.67 17.73 -13.46
CA ASN A 176 2.64 16.97 -14.72
C ASN A 176 2.53 15.47 -14.52
N LEU A 177 2.80 14.98 -13.30
CA LEU A 177 2.71 13.58 -12.94
C LEU A 177 1.79 13.41 -11.73
N PRO A 178 1.09 12.27 -11.63
CA PRO A 178 0.23 12.01 -10.48
C PRO A 178 1.06 11.87 -9.19
N GLY A 179 0.52 12.35 -8.08
CA GLY A 179 1.15 12.20 -6.76
C GLY A 179 1.21 10.75 -6.29
N TYR A 180 0.35 9.88 -6.84
CA TYR A 180 0.32 8.46 -6.53
C TYR A 180 0.51 7.62 -7.79
N VAL A 181 1.68 7.03 -7.93
CA VAL A 181 2.06 6.17 -9.05
C VAL A 181 2.21 4.72 -8.57
N VAL A 182 1.68 3.80 -9.35
CA VAL A 182 1.82 2.35 -9.15
C VAL A 182 2.62 1.78 -10.32
N LEU A 183 3.84 1.33 -10.07
CA LEU A 183 4.67 0.67 -11.07
C LEU A 183 4.30 -0.82 -11.13
N ASN A 184 3.74 -1.25 -12.27
CA ASN A 184 3.34 -2.63 -12.49
C ASN A 184 4.43 -3.42 -13.19
N GLY A 185 4.97 -4.43 -12.51
CA GLY A 185 5.97 -5.36 -13.04
C GLY A 185 5.40 -6.51 -13.90
N GLY A 186 4.10 -6.45 -14.25
CA GLY A 186 3.44 -7.46 -15.10
C GLY A 186 2.39 -8.31 -14.40
N GLN A 187 2.40 -8.37 -13.06
CA GLN A 187 1.33 -9.02 -12.27
C GLN A 187 0.57 -7.99 -11.44
N ILE A 188 -0.76 -8.09 -11.48
CA ILE A 188 -1.62 -7.34 -10.59
C ILE A 188 -1.81 -8.19 -9.33
N PRO A 189 -1.62 -7.64 -8.12
CA PRO A 189 -1.72 -8.40 -6.88
C PRO A 189 -3.13 -8.94 -6.64
N ALA A 190 -3.22 -9.93 -5.77
CA ALA A 190 -4.50 -10.45 -5.29
C ALA A 190 -5.38 -9.29 -4.77
N GLY A 191 -6.67 -9.30 -5.14
CA GLY A 191 -7.56 -8.17 -4.91
C GLY A 191 -7.60 -7.14 -6.04
N GLY A 192 -6.72 -7.24 -7.04
CA GLY A 192 -6.77 -6.42 -8.24
C GLY A 192 -6.39 -4.95 -8.01
N LEU A 193 -6.86 -4.10 -8.90
CA LEU A 193 -6.59 -2.64 -8.86
C LEU A 193 -7.28 -1.92 -7.70
N ASP A 194 -8.20 -2.58 -7.00
CA ASP A 194 -8.86 -2.01 -5.83
C ASP A 194 -7.93 -1.83 -4.63
N ASN A 195 -6.79 -2.53 -4.63
CA ASN A 195 -5.69 -2.26 -3.69
C ASN A 195 -5.17 -0.82 -3.77
N PHE A 196 -5.30 -0.18 -4.92
CA PHE A 196 -4.79 1.17 -5.20
C PHE A 196 -5.93 2.18 -5.37
N SER A 197 -7.11 1.84 -4.86
CA SER A 197 -8.33 2.62 -5.00
C SER A 197 -8.27 3.92 -4.19
N ASN A 198 -9.00 4.92 -4.69
CA ASN A 198 -9.33 6.13 -3.94
C ASN A 198 -10.43 5.91 -2.89
N GLY A 199 -11.14 4.76 -2.91
CA GLY A 199 -12.27 4.49 -2.03
C GLY A 199 -13.34 5.59 -2.14
N PHE A 200 -13.64 6.23 -1.02
CA PHE A 200 -14.61 7.34 -0.94
C PHE A 200 -14.01 8.73 -1.21
N LEU A 201 -12.70 8.83 -1.46
CA LEU A 201 -12.07 10.08 -1.88
C LEU A 201 -12.36 10.35 -3.35
N PRO A 202 -12.23 11.61 -3.83
CA PRO A 202 -12.35 11.92 -5.24
C PRO A 202 -11.47 11.06 -6.13
N ALA A 203 -11.96 10.70 -7.31
CA ALA A 203 -11.29 9.76 -8.21
C ALA A 203 -9.90 10.20 -8.68
N THR A 204 -9.59 11.48 -8.60
CA THR A 204 -8.28 12.06 -8.93
C THR A 204 -7.14 11.52 -8.04
N TYR A 205 -7.46 10.98 -6.85
CA TYR A 205 -6.48 10.45 -5.90
C TYR A 205 -6.24 8.94 -6.04
N ARG A 206 -6.85 8.30 -7.04
CA ARG A 206 -6.60 6.89 -7.34
C ARG A 206 -5.16 6.68 -7.80
N GLY A 207 -4.59 5.50 -7.49
CA GLY A 207 -3.27 5.10 -7.98
C GLY A 207 -3.24 5.00 -9.52
N ASN A 208 -2.27 5.64 -10.12
CA ASN A 208 -2.05 5.64 -11.57
C ASN A 208 -1.09 4.52 -11.94
N LEU A 209 -1.59 3.53 -12.68
CA LEU A 209 -0.81 2.37 -13.08
C LEU A 209 0.09 2.70 -14.25
N LEU A 210 1.39 2.51 -14.07
CA LEU A 210 2.39 2.57 -15.13
C LEU A 210 3.02 1.18 -15.30
N ASN A 211 3.04 0.66 -16.52
CA ASN A 211 3.70 -0.59 -16.80
C ASN A 211 5.20 -0.34 -16.99
N VAL A 212 6.03 -1.12 -16.29
CA VAL A 212 7.48 -1.07 -16.45
C VAL A 212 7.98 -1.93 -17.62
N ILE A 213 7.11 -2.79 -18.15
CA ILE A 213 7.38 -3.63 -19.32
C ILE A 213 6.39 -3.28 -20.42
N GLY A 214 6.90 -3.07 -21.63
CA GLY A 214 6.09 -2.71 -22.80
C GLY A 214 5.73 -1.25 -22.87
N THR A 215 4.46 -0.94 -23.16
CA THR A 215 3.99 0.46 -23.23
C THR A 215 3.66 0.95 -21.83
N PRO A 216 4.37 1.95 -21.30
CA PRO A 216 4.18 2.43 -19.92
C PRO A 216 2.76 2.87 -19.60
N LEU A 217 2.13 3.55 -20.53
CA LEU A 217 0.76 4.03 -20.43
C LEU A 217 0.06 3.90 -21.77
N ALA A 218 -1.17 3.43 -21.79
CA ALA A 218 -1.98 3.39 -22.99
C ALA A 218 -2.23 4.83 -23.52
N ASN A 219 -2.25 4.97 -24.84
CA ASN A 219 -2.57 6.24 -25.52
C ASN A 219 -1.62 7.40 -25.21
N VAL A 220 -0.36 7.14 -24.88
CA VAL A 220 0.67 8.19 -24.68
C VAL A 220 0.93 8.97 -25.97
N LYS A 221 0.85 8.29 -27.13
CA LYS A 221 1.01 8.97 -28.42
C LYS A 221 -0.32 9.57 -28.87
N PRO A 222 -0.35 10.85 -29.29
CA PRO A 222 -1.54 11.46 -29.86
C PRO A 222 -2.02 10.71 -31.11
N ASN A 223 -3.33 10.53 -31.25
CA ASN A 223 -3.92 9.93 -32.44
C ASN A 223 -3.99 10.90 -33.62
N GLU A 224 -3.88 12.20 -33.34
CA GLU A 224 -3.94 13.25 -34.36
C GLU A 224 -2.62 13.35 -35.12
N LYS A 225 -2.72 13.38 -36.46
CA LYS A 225 -1.56 13.62 -37.35
C LYS A 225 -0.91 14.98 -37.15
N PHE A 226 -1.66 15.94 -36.62
CA PHE A 226 -1.23 17.32 -36.40
C PHE A 226 -1.37 17.68 -34.91
N GLY A 227 -0.27 17.95 -34.22
CA GLY A 227 -0.26 18.34 -32.81
C GLY A 227 -1.12 19.56 -32.49
N ARG A 228 -1.27 20.50 -33.46
CA ARG A 228 -2.16 21.65 -33.31
C ARG A 228 -3.64 21.28 -33.17
N ALA A 229 -4.08 20.21 -33.83
CA ALA A 229 -5.48 19.76 -33.73
C ALA A 229 -5.79 19.20 -32.32
N GLN A 230 -4.86 18.50 -31.74
CA GLN A 230 -5.00 18.00 -30.35
C GLN A 230 -5.09 19.16 -29.34
N GLU A 231 -4.24 20.17 -29.50
CA GLU A 231 -4.26 21.35 -28.62
C GLU A 231 -5.58 22.12 -28.73
N ILE A 232 -6.11 22.29 -29.93
CA ILE A 232 -7.42 22.95 -30.15
C ILE A 232 -8.54 22.16 -29.50
N LYS A 233 -8.55 20.83 -29.67
CA LYS A 233 -9.53 19.95 -29.02
C LYS A 233 -9.46 20.05 -27.51
N ARG A 234 -8.25 20.05 -26.95
CA ARG A 234 -8.03 20.16 -25.50
C ARG A 234 -8.57 21.48 -24.96
N ARG A 235 -8.25 22.60 -25.60
CA ARG A 235 -8.76 23.94 -25.20
C ARG A 235 -10.28 24.04 -25.31
N LEU A 236 -10.86 23.46 -26.36
CA LEU A 236 -12.32 23.45 -26.53
C LEU A 236 -12.98 22.61 -25.43
N ALA A 237 -12.45 21.42 -25.14
CA ALA A 237 -12.94 20.57 -24.07
C ALA A 237 -12.86 21.27 -22.70
N GLN A 238 -11.73 21.94 -22.39
CA GLN A 238 -11.58 22.71 -21.16
C GLN A 238 -12.65 23.79 -21.02
N LYS A 239 -12.89 24.56 -22.12
CA LYS A 239 -13.89 25.60 -22.10
C LYS A 239 -15.32 25.08 -21.89
N LEU A 240 -15.68 23.97 -22.55
CA LEU A 240 -16.98 23.34 -22.38
C LEU A 240 -17.17 22.76 -20.97
N ASN A 241 -16.10 22.23 -20.40
CA ASN A 241 -16.12 21.62 -19.07
C ASN A 241 -16.25 22.66 -17.95
N GLN A 242 -15.65 23.86 -18.09
CA GLN A 242 -15.75 24.93 -17.09
C GLN A 242 -17.18 25.34 -16.80
N ASP A 243 -18.02 25.39 -17.83
CA ASP A 243 -19.42 25.81 -17.70
C ASP A 243 -20.36 24.71 -17.15
N THR A 244 -19.92 23.43 -17.17
CA THR A 244 -20.82 22.30 -16.91
C THR A 244 -20.50 21.57 -15.59
N ALA A 245 -19.30 21.73 -15.05
CA ALA A 245 -18.79 20.89 -13.94
C ALA A 245 -18.99 21.48 -12.55
N GLU A 246 -19.33 22.76 -12.44
CA GLU A 246 -19.39 23.46 -11.16
C GLU A 246 -20.33 22.78 -10.17
N GLY A 247 -19.79 22.32 -9.03
CA GLY A 247 -20.52 21.67 -7.96
C GLY A 247 -20.83 20.17 -8.16
N ILE A 248 -20.33 19.53 -9.23
CA ILE A 248 -20.47 18.08 -9.46
C ILE A 248 -19.10 17.41 -9.30
N ASP A 249 -18.81 16.91 -8.09
CA ASP A 249 -17.52 16.33 -7.68
C ASP A 249 -17.01 15.23 -8.63
N ALA A 250 -17.90 14.34 -9.10
CA ALA A 250 -17.54 13.29 -10.04
C ALA A 250 -17.10 13.84 -11.41
N LEU A 251 -17.72 14.91 -11.86
CA LEU A 251 -17.40 15.55 -13.14
C LEU A 251 -16.12 16.36 -13.04
N GLU A 252 -15.94 17.11 -11.96
CA GLU A 252 -14.69 17.84 -11.67
C GLU A 252 -13.50 16.87 -11.58
N SER A 253 -13.66 15.72 -10.92
CA SER A 253 -12.64 14.68 -10.86
C SER A 253 -12.32 14.08 -12.24
N ALA A 254 -13.31 13.86 -13.08
CA ALA A 254 -13.11 13.35 -14.45
C ALA A 254 -12.34 14.36 -15.31
N ILE A 255 -12.65 15.64 -15.19
CA ILE A 255 -11.95 16.72 -15.89
C ILE A 255 -10.50 16.79 -15.43
N ALA A 256 -10.26 16.82 -14.12
CA ALA A 256 -8.92 16.84 -13.55
C ALA A 256 -8.06 15.65 -14.02
N ASN A 257 -8.65 14.45 -14.07
CA ASN A 257 -7.99 13.26 -14.60
C ASN A 257 -7.66 13.38 -16.09
N HIS A 258 -8.55 13.95 -16.89
CA HIS A 258 -8.30 14.21 -18.32
C HIS A 258 -7.17 15.21 -18.55
N GLU A 259 -7.13 16.27 -17.76
CA GLU A 259 -6.07 17.27 -17.84
C GLU A 259 -4.72 16.71 -17.39
N LEU A 260 -4.72 15.93 -16.32
CA LEU A 260 -3.53 15.22 -15.86
C LEU A 260 -3.03 14.25 -16.93
N ALA A 261 -3.91 13.45 -17.54
CA ALA A 261 -3.55 12.54 -18.63
C ALA A 261 -2.91 13.25 -19.81
N ALA A 262 -3.41 14.44 -20.18
CA ALA A 262 -2.82 15.25 -21.24
C ALA A 262 -1.41 15.75 -20.87
N ARG A 263 -1.16 16.14 -19.62
CA ARG A 263 0.18 16.50 -19.14
C ARG A 263 1.12 15.30 -19.08
N MET A 264 0.62 14.15 -18.64
CA MET A 264 1.37 12.89 -18.59
C MET A 264 1.83 12.42 -19.98
N GLN A 265 1.06 12.66 -21.04
CA GLN A 265 1.47 12.33 -22.41
C GLN A 265 2.78 13.03 -22.82
N LEU A 266 3.07 14.19 -22.26
CA LEU A 266 4.30 14.93 -22.52
C LEU A 266 5.44 14.51 -21.61
N ALA A 267 5.16 14.22 -20.34
CA ALA A 267 6.16 13.97 -19.31
C ALA A 267 6.63 12.49 -19.24
N ILE A 268 5.72 11.52 -19.42
CA ILE A 268 6.03 10.08 -19.23
C ILE A 268 7.07 9.57 -20.23
N PRO A 269 7.04 9.91 -21.55
CA PRO A 269 8.05 9.41 -22.48
C PRO A 269 9.47 9.80 -22.09
N GLU A 270 9.66 10.98 -21.51
CA GLU A 270 10.96 11.45 -21.03
C GLU A 270 11.43 10.66 -19.80
N VAL A 271 10.54 10.45 -18.82
CA VAL A 271 10.85 9.75 -17.57
C VAL A 271 11.07 8.24 -17.78
N MET A 272 10.36 7.63 -18.74
CA MET A 272 10.40 6.17 -18.98
C MET A 272 11.35 5.77 -20.12
N SER A 273 12.10 6.68 -20.69
CA SER A 273 13.10 6.41 -21.74
C SER A 273 14.49 6.02 -21.21
N LEU A 274 14.54 5.63 -19.95
CA LEU A 274 15.75 5.17 -19.25
C LEU A 274 16.18 3.77 -19.66
#